data_03e43f5e29a9d232431b8a3bb415bee0
#
_entry.id   03e43f5e29a9d232431b8a3bb415bee0
#
_cell.length_a   1.000
_cell.length_b   1.000
_cell.length_c   1.000
_cell.angle_alpha   90.00
_cell.angle_beta   90.00
_cell.angle_gamma   90.00
#
_symmetry.space_group_name_H-M   'P 1'
#
loop_
_entity.id
_entity.type
_entity.pdbx_description
1 polymer ?
#
loop_
_entity_poly.entity_id
_entity_poly.type
_entity_poly.pdbx_seq_one_letter_code
_entity_poly.pdbx_strand_id
1 'polypeptide(L)'
;MSEYGCAILEINVLGKDGRLHDVALGYDSLEEYVNDKCNFGFTIGRYANRIAGGKFTLNGVTYHLPKNDGNNTLHGGFNGFSKKVFDSRCENDEVIFTLNSPDLDEGFPGNFTLKVTVSFNDGRLTMRYDYVCDKDTPASITNHNYFNLNGHGHGTILNHFVKINAKKYCRADDELLALAPAVDVEGTAFDFREGKKIIDGLTAYSPEIIKAIGGYDHCFVGNEARATGDVTGITLTVKSDMPALQFYTGNQIGHVHGKNGAVYNSFDGFALECQQYPNAINEQSFPDCVIKAGQPKSYFIEYGFSC
;
A
#
# COMPACT_ATOMS: atom_id res chain seq x y z
N MET A 1 0.69 3.28 -16.74
CA MET A 1 1.14 4.01 -15.52
C MET A 1 1.15 5.51 -15.82
N SER A 2 1.20 6.36 -14.78
CA SER A 2 1.22 7.82 -14.87
C SER A 2 2.45 8.38 -14.16
N GLU A 3 2.97 9.52 -14.63
CA GLU A 3 3.99 10.32 -13.93
C GLU A 3 3.42 10.96 -12.64
N TYR A 4 2.14 11.29 -12.62
CA TYR A 4 1.49 11.81 -11.43
C TYR A 4 1.35 10.69 -10.39
N GLY A 5 2.05 10.85 -9.27
CA GLY A 5 2.09 9.88 -8.18
C GLY A 5 2.75 8.54 -8.52
N CYS A 6 3.45 8.43 -9.66
CA CYS A 6 3.97 7.15 -10.19
C CYS A 6 2.89 6.05 -10.11
N ALA A 7 1.67 6.36 -10.61
CA ALA A 7 0.49 5.55 -10.41
C ALA A 7 0.39 4.40 -11.41
N ILE A 8 -0.04 3.23 -10.91
CA ILE A 8 -0.55 2.14 -11.76
C ILE A 8 -1.99 2.47 -12.11
N LEU A 9 -2.32 2.58 -13.39
CA LEU A 9 -3.65 2.96 -13.85
C LEU A 9 -4.51 1.75 -14.21
N GLU A 10 -3.89 0.70 -14.77
CA GLU A 10 -4.57 -0.45 -15.34
C GLU A 10 -3.66 -1.68 -15.30
N ILE A 11 -4.26 -2.84 -15.01
CA ILE A 11 -3.59 -4.15 -15.05
C ILE A 11 -4.55 -5.16 -15.67
N ASN A 12 -4.32 -5.51 -16.93
CA ASN A 12 -5.13 -6.47 -17.66
C ASN A 12 -4.59 -7.89 -17.52
N VAL A 13 -5.41 -8.78 -16.97
CA VAL A 13 -5.05 -10.18 -16.70
C VAL A 13 -6.09 -11.11 -17.38
N LEU A 14 -5.59 -12.18 -18.01
CA LEU A 14 -6.45 -13.19 -18.64
C LEU A 14 -7.10 -14.06 -17.55
N GLY A 15 -8.42 -14.11 -17.52
CA GLY A 15 -9.19 -14.98 -16.63
C GLY A 15 -9.44 -16.37 -17.23
N LYS A 16 -9.94 -17.31 -16.40
CA LYS A 16 -10.32 -18.68 -16.84
C LYS A 16 -11.41 -18.71 -17.92
N ASP A 17 -12.14 -17.61 -18.10
CA ASP A 17 -13.14 -17.42 -19.14
C ASP A 17 -12.54 -17.02 -20.48
N GLY A 18 -11.20 -16.88 -20.56
CA GLY A 18 -10.48 -16.48 -21.76
C GLY A 18 -10.58 -14.99 -22.09
N ARG A 19 -11.05 -14.16 -21.16
CA ARG A 19 -11.17 -12.71 -21.33
C ARG A 19 -10.12 -11.97 -20.49
N LEU A 20 -9.72 -10.79 -20.98
CA LEU A 20 -8.92 -9.86 -20.21
C LEU A 20 -9.81 -9.11 -19.22
N HIS A 21 -9.36 -9.06 -17.96
CA HIS A 21 -9.99 -8.30 -16.89
C HIS A 21 -8.99 -7.28 -16.37
N ASP A 22 -9.37 -6.02 -16.35
CA ASP A 22 -8.60 -5.00 -15.62
C ASP A 22 -8.89 -5.17 -14.13
N VAL A 23 -7.88 -5.62 -13.39
CA VAL A 23 -8.00 -5.96 -11.97
C VAL A 23 -7.65 -4.82 -11.02
N ALA A 24 -7.27 -3.65 -11.56
CA ALA A 24 -6.93 -2.46 -10.77
C ALA A 24 -8.09 -1.47 -10.71
N LEU A 25 -8.48 -1.01 -9.52
CA LEU A 25 -9.38 0.13 -9.39
C LEU A 25 -8.65 1.41 -9.78
N GLY A 26 -9.38 2.40 -10.29
CA GLY A 26 -8.81 3.68 -10.73
C GLY A 26 -9.85 4.57 -11.40
N TYR A 27 -9.36 5.56 -12.13
CA TYR A 27 -10.16 6.58 -12.81
C TYR A 27 -9.88 6.63 -14.31
N ASP A 28 -10.77 7.27 -15.06
CA ASP A 28 -10.62 7.44 -16.52
C ASP A 28 -9.77 8.66 -16.90
N SER A 29 -9.64 9.65 -16.00
CA SER A 29 -8.97 10.92 -16.31
C SER A 29 -7.92 11.33 -15.28
N LEU A 30 -6.93 12.11 -15.71
CA LEU A 30 -5.93 12.70 -14.82
C LEU A 30 -6.57 13.64 -13.78
N GLU A 31 -7.63 14.35 -14.15
CA GLU A 31 -8.34 15.26 -13.25
C GLU A 31 -8.93 14.51 -12.06
N GLU A 32 -9.48 13.32 -12.27
CA GLU A 32 -9.99 12.46 -11.21
C GLU A 32 -8.86 11.95 -10.31
N TYR A 33 -7.70 11.57 -10.88
CA TYR A 33 -6.52 11.20 -10.10
C TYR A 33 -5.98 12.36 -9.25
N VAL A 34 -5.99 13.60 -9.78
CA VAL A 34 -5.57 14.79 -9.01
C VAL A 34 -6.50 15.03 -7.82
N ASN A 35 -7.78 14.78 -7.98
CA ASN A 35 -8.81 14.95 -6.95
C ASN A 35 -9.04 13.68 -6.09
N ASP A 36 -8.27 12.62 -6.33
CA ASP A 36 -8.41 11.34 -5.65
C ASP A 36 -8.20 11.44 -4.13
N LYS A 37 -9.04 10.72 -3.39
CA LYS A 37 -9.00 10.59 -1.94
C LYS A 37 -8.72 9.16 -1.46
N CYS A 38 -8.68 8.20 -2.39
CA CYS A 38 -8.52 6.77 -2.09
C CYS A 38 -7.08 6.29 -2.28
N ASN A 39 -6.23 7.05 -2.95
CA ASN A 39 -4.87 6.68 -3.36
C ASN A 39 -4.80 5.51 -4.36
N PHE A 40 -5.77 5.41 -5.30
CA PHE A 40 -5.79 4.34 -6.29
C PHE A 40 -4.50 4.26 -7.13
N GLY A 41 -3.74 3.19 -6.93
CA GLY A 41 -2.54 2.87 -7.70
C GLY A 41 -1.29 3.71 -7.42
N PHE A 42 -1.36 4.69 -6.53
CA PHE A 42 -0.27 5.62 -6.26
C PHE A 42 0.94 5.00 -5.56
N THR A 43 2.10 5.54 -5.83
CA THR A 43 3.29 5.38 -4.99
C THR A 43 3.17 6.30 -3.78
N ILE A 44 3.23 5.72 -2.60
CA ILE A 44 3.08 6.39 -1.30
C ILE A 44 4.45 6.62 -0.67
N GLY A 45 4.64 7.80 -0.11
CA GLY A 45 5.85 8.23 0.60
C GLY A 45 5.75 9.71 1.01
N ARG A 46 6.72 10.25 1.79
CA ARG A 46 7.99 9.61 2.21
C ARG A 46 7.80 8.48 3.22
N TYR A 47 6.67 8.47 3.96
CA TYR A 47 6.34 7.43 4.92
C TYR A 47 4.92 6.92 4.70
N ALA A 48 4.79 5.66 4.30
CA ALA A 48 3.52 4.98 4.12
C ALA A 48 2.84 4.72 5.46
N ASN A 49 1.51 4.76 5.46
CA ASN A 49 0.67 4.64 6.65
C ASN A 49 0.90 5.78 7.66
N ARG A 50 0.53 5.61 8.93
CA ARG A 50 0.44 6.69 9.94
C ARG A 50 1.73 6.93 10.70
N ILE A 51 1.97 8.22 11.08
CA ILE A 51 2.91 8.66 12.09
C ILE A 51 2.13 9.40 13.18
N ALA A 52 2.18 8.89 14.40
CA ALA A 52 1.42 9.35 15.55
C ALA A 52 1.70 10.82 15.88
N GLY A 53 0.62 11.58 16.13
CA GLY A 53 0.70 12.98 16.55
C GLY A 53 1.29 13.92 15.51
N GLY A 54 1.52 13.48 14.26
CA GLY A 54 2.16 14.28 13.22
C GLY A 54 3.56 14.74 13.62
N LYS A 55 4.33 13.91 14.30
CA LYS A 55 5.70 14.26 14.75
C LYS A 55 6.55 13.04 15.05
N PHE A 56 7.86 13.23 15.03
CA PHE A 56 8.84 12.26 15.52
C PHE A 56 10.11 12.98 16.00
N THR A 57 10.91 12.30 16.81
CA THR A 57 12.22 12.82 17.24
C THR A 57 13.32 11.94 16.66
N LEU A 58 14.26 12.55 15.95
CA LEU A 58 15.41 11.89 15.34
C LEU A 58 16.69 12.67 15.64
N ASN A 59 17.73 12.00 16.17
CA ASN A 59 19.01 12.63 16.53
C ASN A 59 18.86 13.87 17.43
N GLY A 60 17.90 13.82 18.37
CA GLY A 60 17.64 14.92 19.33
C GLY A 60 16.83 16.10 18.75
N VAL A 61 16.43 16.05 17.47
CA VAL A 61 15.60 17.08 16.83
C VAL A 61 14.17 16.54 16.66
N THR A 62 13.18 17.32 17.08
CA THR A 62 11.77 17.00 16.84
C THR A 62 11.30 17.60 15.53
N TYR A 63 10.82 16.76 14.65
CA TYR A 63 10.23 17.13 13.36
C TYR A 63 8.71 17.11 13.48
N HIS A 64 8.07 18.14 12.94
CA HIS A 64 6.62 18.27 12.87
C HIS A 64 6.16 18.08 11.44
N LEU A 65 5.19 17.18 11.27
CA LEU A 65 4.60 16.82 9.98
C LEU A 65 3.17 17.37 9.90
N PRO A 66 2.62 17.57 8.70
CA PRO A 66 1.20 17.91 8.54
C PRO A 66 0.29 16.84 9.12
N LYS A 67 -0.78 17.25 9.78
CA LYS A 67 -1.82 16.37 10.30
C LYS A 67 -2.95 16.30 9.28
N ASN A 68 -2.87 15.34 8.38
CA ASN A 68 -3.84 15.12 7.32
C ASN A 68 -4.83 13.98 7.59
N ASP A 69 -4.70 13.34 8.77
CA ASP A 69 -5.60 12.27 9.24
C ASP A 69 -5.83 12.42 10.75
N GLY A 70 -6.83 13.21 11.12
CA GLY A 70 -7.11 13.54 12.52
C GLY A 70 -5.91 14.20 13.22
N ASN A 71 -5.35 13.53 14.23
CA ASN A 71 -4.16 13.97 14.93
C ASN A 71 -2.85 13.50 14.28
N ASN A 72 -2.91 12.63 13.26
CA ASN A 72 -1.79 11.92 12.72
C ASN A 72 -1.40 12.42 11.33
N THR A 73 -0.19 12.05 10.89
CA THR A 73 0.20 12.16 9.49
C THR A 73 -0.06 10.82 8.82
N LEU A 74 -0.73 10.81 7.68
CA LEU A 74 -0.99 9.63 6.86
C LEU A 74 -0.32 9.80 5.50
N HIS A 75 0.34 8.74 5.01
CA HIS A 75 0.88 8.62 3.67
C HIS A 75 1.80 9.77 3.21
N GLY A 76 2.58 10.30 4.16
CA GLY A 76 3.57 11.36 3.87
C GLY A 76 3.02 12.78 3.88
N GLY A 77 1.76 13.00 4.31
CA GLY A 77 1.17 14.34 4.46
C GLY A 77 0.22 14.74 3.33
N PHE A 78 -0.13 16.03 3.26
CA PHE A 78 -1.07 16.55 2.25
C PHE A 78 -0.53 16.48 0.82
N ASN A 79 0.78 16.72 0.66
CA ASN A 79 1.47 16.73 -0.63
C ASN A 79 2.56 15.64 -0.67
N GLY A 80 2.24 14.45 -0.15
CA GLY A 80 3.09 13.27 -0.21
C GLY A 80 3.40 12.84 -1.65
N PHE A 81 4.13 11.75 -1.84
CA PHE A 81 4.58 11.32 -3.16
C PHE A 81 3.43 11.01 -4.13
N SER A 82 2.26 10.62 -3.64
CA SER A 82 1.04 10.43 -4.44
C SER A 82 0.54 11.72 -5.14
N LYS A 83 0.96 12.89 -4.67
CA LYS A 83 0.55 14.20 -5.23
C LYS A 83 1.68 14.91 -5.98
N LYS A 84 2.75 14.20 -6.31
CA LYS A 84 3.91 14.74 -7.02
C LYS A 84 4.00 14.18 -8.44
N VAL A 85 4.58 14.97 -9.33
CA VAL A 85 4.90 14.54 -10.69
C VAL A 85 6.33 13.99 -10.68
N PHE A 86 6.50 12.79 -11.17
CA PHE A 86 7.79 12.14 -11.35
C PHE A 86 8.30 12.40 -12.77
N ASP A 87 9.60 12.62 -12.92
CA ASP A 87 10.24 12.52 -14.23
C ASP A 87 10.26 11.06 -14.67
N SER A 88 9.96 10.78 -15.94
CA SER A 88 9.96 9.41 -16.44
C SER A 88 10.82 9.23 -17.69
N ARG A 89 11.33 8.00 -17.90
CA ARG A 89 11.95 7.54 -19.13
C ARG A 89 11.78 6.05 -19.31
N CYS A 90 11.75 5.60 -20.56
CA CYS A 90 11.80 4.19 -20.91
C CYS A 90 13.24 3.80 -21.25
N GLU A 91 13.70 2.67 -20.73
CA GLU A 91 15.04 2.13 -20.95
C GLU A 91 15.02 0.61 -20.83
N ASN A 92 15.49 -0.13 -21.85
CA ASN A 92 15.61 -1.60 -21.83
C ASN A 92 14.35 -2.34 -21.37
N ASP A 93 13.19 -2.00 -21.93
CA ASP A 93 11.87 -2.56 -21.55
C ASP A 93 11.42 -2.26 -20.10
N GLU A 94 12.09 -1.34 -19.43
CA GLU A 94 11.70 -0.82 -18.12
C GLU A 94 11.20 0.63 -18.24
N VAL A 95 10.30 1.01 -17.34
CA VAL A 95 9.94 2.42 -17.15
C VAL A 95 10.55 2.88 -15.83
N ILE A 96 11.33 3.95 -15.89
CA ILE A 96 12.03 4.51 -14.74
C ILE A 96 11.39 5.84 -14.39
N PHE A 97 10.89 5.94 -13.16
CA PHE A 97 10.35 7.17 -12.59
C PHE A 97 11.34 7.72 -11.55
N THR A 98 11.54 9.03 -11.53
CA THR A 98 12.44 9.70 -10.59
C THR A 98 11.73 10.85 -9.91
N LEU A 99 11.86 10.94 -8.59
CA LEU A 99 11.35 12.03 -7.77
C LEU A 99 12.47 12.59 -6.90
N ASN A 100 12.58 13.92 -6.86
CA ASN A 100 13.40 14.64 -5.91
C ASN A 100 12.49 15.39 -4.93
N SER A 101 12.56 15.01 -3.64
CA SER A 101 11.80 15.62 -2.55
C SER A 101 12.78 16.44 -1.71
N PRO A 102 12.63 17.78 -1.63
CA PRO A 102 13.61 18.64 -0.96
C PRO A 102 13.59 18.44 0.56
N ASP A 103 14.64 18.96 1.21
CA ASP A 103 14.71 19.00 2.68
C ASP A 103 13.47 19.69 3.26
N LEU A 104 12.90 19.07 4.30
CA LEU A 104 11.67 19.49 4.97
C LEU A 104 10.39 19.46 4.09
N ASP A 105 10.41 18.76 2.95
CA ASP A 105 9.19 18.46 2.21
C ASP A 105 8.22 17.68 3.10
N GLU A 106 7.01 18.21 3.30
CA GLU A 106 6.03 17.71 4.28
C GLU A 106 6.62 17.52 5.70
N GLY A 107 7.70 18.25 6.05
CA GLY A 107 8.38 18.22 7.35
C GLY A 107 9.43 17.12 7.51
N PHE A 108 9.66 16.27 6.53
CA PHE A 108 10.68 15.22 6.59
C PHE A 108 12.08 15.76 6.29
N PRO A 109 13.11 15.43 7.11
CA PRO A 109 14.47 15.94 6.91
C PRO A 109 15.16 15.33 5.69
N GLY A 110 15.99 16.14 5.05
CA GLY A 110 16.91 15.78 3.99
C GLY A 110 16.34 15.82 2.59
N ASN A 111 17.24 16.14 1.64
CA ASN A 111 16.97 16.02 0.21
C ASN A 111 16.94 14.54 -0.16
N PHE A 112 15.79 14.07 -0.60
CA PHE A 112 15.50 12.66 -0.86
C PHE A 112 15.33 12.45 -2.35
N THR A 113 16.10 11.54 -2.92
CA THR A 113 15.93 11.09 -4.30
C THR A 113 15.37 9.68 -4.30
N LEU A 114 14.26 9.49 -4.99
CA LEU A 114 13.61 8.20 -5.23
C LEU A 114 13.67 7.89 -6.72
N LYS A 115 14.10 6.66 -7.04
CA LYS A 115 13.96 6.07 -8.36
C LYS A 115 13.08 4.82 -8.25
N VAL A 116 11.99 4.77 -9.01
CA VAL A 116 11.13 3.59 -9.15
C VAL A 116 11.36 3.01 -10.54
N THR A 117 11.92 1.81 -10.60
CA THR A 117 12.09 1.08 -11.84
C THR A 117 10.99 0.04 -11.95
N VAL A 118 10.21 0.11 -13.02
CA VAL A 118 9.06 -0.76 -13.25
C VAL A 118 9.32 -1.63 -14.46
N SER A 119 9.20 -2.94 -14.28
CA SER A 119 9.29 -3.92 -15.36
C SER A 119 8.08 -4.87 -15.33
N PHE A 120 7.71 -5.38 -16.52
CA PHE A 120 6.67 -6.39 -16.63
C PHE A 120 7.16 -7.53 -17.51
N ASN A 121 7.38 -8.70 -16.90
CA ASN A 121 7.88 -9.89 -17.56
C ASN A 121 7.16 -11.13 -17.05
N ASP A 122 6.77 -12.02 -17.95
CA ASP A 122 6.15 -13.31 -17.64
C ASP A 122 5.01 -13.24 -16.61
N GLY A 123 4.10 -12.25 -16.78
CA GLY A 123 2.97 -12.05 -15.89
C GLY A 123 3.34 -11.45 -14.52
N ARG A 124 4.54 -10.93 -14.38
CA ARG A 124 5.03 -10.28 -13.15
C ARG A 124 5.30 -8.82 -13.39
N LEU A 125 4.65 -7.97 -12.61
CA LEU A 125 4.91 -6.55 -12.51
C LEU A 125 5.84 -6.34 -11.31
N THR A 126 7.07 -5.92 -11.56
CA THR A 126 8.07 -5.63 -10.52
C THR A 126 8.28 -4.14 -10.43
N MET A 127 8.15 -3.59 -9.23
CA MET A 127 8.50 -2.21 -8.89
C MET A 127 9.70 -2.24 -7.95
N ARG A 128 10.87 -1.78 -8.43
CA ARG A 128 12.07 -1.62 -7.61
C ARG A 128 12.20 -0.17 -7.17
N TYR A 129 12.38 0.04 -5.89
CA TYR A 129 12.52 1.33 -5.25
C TYR A 129 13.95 1.51 -4.79
N ASP A 130 14.70 2.39 -5.46
CA ASP A 130 16.05 2.79 -5.08
C ASP A 130 15.99 4.22 -4.55
N TYR A 131 16.51 4.48 -3.35
CA TYR A 131 16.47 5.81 -2.76
C TYR A 131 17.67 6.14 -1.89
N VAL A 132 17.94 7.42 -1.76
CA VAL A 132 18.98 7.98 -0.93
C VAL A 132 18.55 9.33 -0.37
N CYS A 133 19.04 9.69 0.82
CA CYS A 133 18.83 10.99 1.43
C CYS A 133 20.15 11.54 1.95
N ASP A 134 20.33 12.86 1.92
CA ASP A 134 21.53 13.53 2.41
C ASP A 134 21.54 13.74 3.94
N LYS A 135 20.41 13.47 4.62
CA LYS A 135 20.26 13.46 6.08
C LYS A 135 19.62 12.14 6.54
N ASP A 136 19.80 11.81 7.82
CA ASP A 136 19.02 10.74 8.45
C ASP A 136 17.52 11.09 8.35
N THR A 137 16.71 10.15 7.88
CA THR A 137 15.27 10.36 7.67
C THR A 137 14.49 9.04 7.80
N PRO A 138 13.28 9.01 8.36
CA PRO A 138 12.43 7.84 8.25
C PRO A 138 11.92 7.70 6.81
N ALA A 139 11.90 6.47 6.30
CA ALA A 139 11.37 6.19 4.97
C ALA A 139 10.60 4.87 4.93
N SER A 140 9.42 4.91 4.35
CA SER A 140 8.58 3.76 4.07
C SER A 140 7.80 4.07 2.79
N ILE A 141 8.19 3.45 1.68
CA ILE A 141 7.57 3.75 0.39
C ILE A 141 6.85 2.49 -0.07
N THR A 142 5.64 2.61 -0.59
CA THR A 142 4.85 1.48 -1.06
C THR A 142 4.05 1.85 -2.30
N ASN A 143 3.39 0.87 -2.92
CA ASN A 143 2.36 1.09 -3.92
C ASN A 143 0.99 0.77 -3.31
N HIS A 144 0.05 1.69 -3.47
CA HIS A 144 -1.31 1.60 -2.93
C HIS A 144 -2.32 1.18 -4.02
N ASN A 145 -2.00 0.11 -4.74
CA ASN A 145 -2.94 -0.39 -5.73
C ASN A 145 -4.10 -1.15 -5.07
N TYR A 146 -5.30 -0.86 -5.52
CA TYR A 146 -6.48 -1.62 -5.12
C TYR A 146 -6.81 -2.65 -6.19
N PHE A 147 -6.97 -3.88 -5.76
CA PHE A 147 -7.27 -5.01 -6.64
C PHE A 147 -8.70 -5.51 -6.45
N ASN A 148 -9.37 -5.78 -7.55
CA ASN A 148 -10.49 -6.70 -7.61
C ASN A 148 -10.17 -7.75 -8.67
N LEU A 149 -9.90 -8.97 -8.26
CA LEU A 149 -9.45 -10.02 -9.17
C LEU A 149 -10.57 -10.59 -10.05
N ASN A 150 -11.81 -10.16 -9.82
CA ASN A 150 -12.92 -10.41 -10.73
C ASN A 150 -13.06 -9.32 -11.81
N GLY A 151 -12.16 -8.31 -11.80
CA GLY A 151 -12.20 -7.10 -12.61
C GLY A 151 -12.74 -5.90 -11.82
N HIS A 152 -12.21 -4.68 -12.10
CA HIS A 152 -12.75 -3.47 -11.49
C HIS A 152 -14.24 -3.32 -11.84
N GLY A 153 -15.06 -2.84 -10.92
CA GLY A 153 -16.51 -2.67 -11.12
C GLY A 153 -17.33 -3.97 -11.11
N HIS A 154 -16.73 -5.12 -10.80
CA HIS A 154 -17.43 -6.41 -10.71
C HIS A 154 -17.89 -6.79 -9.28
N GLY A 155 -18.33 -5.80 -8.50
CA GLY A 155 -18.84 -6.02 -7.15
C GLY A 155 -17.74 -6.27 -6.13
N THR A 156 -18.10 -6.91 -5.00
CA THR A 156 -17.22 -6.95 -3.82
C THR A 156 -16.17 -8.06 -3.89
N ILE A 157 -15.06 -7.82 -3.17
CA ILE A 157 -13.94 -8.77 -2.99
C ILE A 157 -14.21 -9.79 -1.84
N LEU A 158 -15.37 -9.77 -1.24
CA LEU A 158 -15.68 -10.54 -0.01
C LEU A 158 -15.50 -12.05 -0.17
N ASN A 159 -15.74 -12.59 -1.36
CA ASN A 159 -15.53 -14.00 -1.67
C ASN A 159 -14.12 -14.32 -2.20
N HIS A 160 -13.25 -13.34 -2.38
CA HIS A 160 -11.87 -13.64 -2.75
C HIS A 160 -11.19 -14.46 -1.66
N PHE A 161 -10.44 -15.47 -2.09
CA PHE A 161 -9.64 -16.31 -1.18
C PHE A 161 -8.29 -15.65 -0.98
N VAL A 162 -7.92 -15.38 0.27
CA VAL A 162 -6.66 -14.69 0.61
C VAL A 162 -5.84 -15.56 1.55
N LYS A 163 -4.55 -15.68 1.25
CA LYS A 163 -3.52 -16.29 2.09
C LYS A 163 -2.42 -15.27 2.36
N ILE A 164 -2.03 -15.08 3.62
CA ILE A 164 -0.94 -14.19 4.02
C ILE A 164 0.08 -14.99 4.82
N ASN A 165 1.32 -14.99 4.35
CA ASN A 165 2.42 -15.70 5.02
C ASN A 165 2.96 -14.87 6.20
N ALA A 166 2.13 -14.73 7.24
CA ALA A 166 2.49 -14.00 8.45
C ALA A 166 2.03 -14.76 9.69
N LYS A 167 2.91 -14.83 10.69
CA LYS A 167 2.61 -15.44 12.01
C LYS A 167 2.09 -14.41 13.00
N LYS A 168 2.32 -13.12 12.74
CA LYS A 168 1.95 -12.02 13.62
C LYS A 168 1.34 -10.87 12.83
N TYR A 169 0.56 -10.05 13.53
CA TYR A 169 0.05 -8.78 13.04
C TYR A 169 0.16 -7.71 14.13
N CYS A 170 0.16 -6.44 13.73
CA CYS A 170 0.04 -5.33 14.66
C CYS A 170 -1.44 -5.06 14.92
N ARG A 171 -1.83 -5.03 16.20
CA ARG A 171 -3.15 -4.51 16.58
C ARG A 171 -3.23 -3.03 16.23
N ALA A 172 -4.43 -2.50 16.13
CA ALA A 172 -4.66 -1.08 15.90
C ALA A 172 -5.42 -0.46 17.09
N ASP A 173 -5.14 0.80 17.38
CA ASP A 173 -5.95 1.59 18.30
C ASP A 173 -7.18 2.21 17.60
N ASP A 174 -7.88 3.12 18.27
CA ASP A 174 -9.10 3.76 17.74
C ASP A 174 -8.79 4.80 16.63
N GLU A 175 -7.52 5.22 16.48
CA GLU A 175 -7.03 6.08 15.39
C GLU A 175 -6.33 5.26 14.29
N LEU A 176 -6.44 3.92 14.31
CA LEU A 176 -5.79 2.97 13.41
C LEU A 176 -4.25 3.06 13.42
N LEU A 177 -3.67 3.50 14.53
CA LEU A 177 -2.24 3.42 14.75
C LEU A 177 -1.83 1.99 15.12
N ALA A 178 -0.77 1.50 14.49
CA ALA A 178 -0.24 0.18 14.82
C ALA A 178 0.35 0.16 16.23
N LEU A 179 -0.08 -0.81 17.01
CA LEU A 179 0.34 -1.01 18.39
C LEU A 179 1.43 -2.08 18.51
N ALA A 180 2.42 -1.81 19.32
CA ALA A 180 3.44 -2.76 19.71
C ALA A 180 3.07 -3.50 21.04
N PRO A 181 3.58 -4.72 21.24
CA PRO A 181 4.24 -5.56 20.25
C PRO A 181 3.25 -6.19 19.27
N ALA A 182 3.74 -6.64 18.10
CA ALA A 182 2.95 -7.48 17.20
C ALA A 182 2.55 -8.79 17.88
N VAL A 183 1.31 -9.21 17.70
CA VAL A 183 0.70 -10.38 18.34
C VAL A 183 0.50 -11.54 17.36
N ASP A 184 0.36 -12.77 17.87
CA ASP A 184 0.17 -13.95 17.03
C ASP A 184 -1.20 -13.93 16.34
N VAL A 185 -1.25 -14.37 15.08
CA VAL A 185 -2.50 -14.47 14.32
C VAL A 185 -3.32 -15.68 14.70
N GLU A 186 -2.69 -16.72 15.30
CA GLU A 186 -3.32 -18.01 15.58
C GLU A 186 -4.57 -17.87 16.45
N GLY A 187 -5.66 -18.51 16.02
CA GLY A 187 -6.94 -18.47 16.70
C GLY A 187 -7.70 -17.13 16.61
N THR A 188 -7.23 -16.20 15.77
CA THR A 188 -7.87 -14.89 15.57
C THR A 188 -8.51 -14.76 14.19
N ALA A 189 -9.30 -13.68 14.00
CA ALA A 189 -9.82 -13.29 12.70
C ALA A 189 -8.72 -12.97 11.68
N PHE A 190 -7.49 -12.72 12.14
CA PHE A 190 -6.32 -12.35 11.32
C PHE A 190 -5.49 -13.56 10.87
N ASP A 191 -5.88 -14.79 11.20
CA ASP A 191 -5.18 -15.98 10.75
C ASP A 191 -5.52 -16.32 9.28
N PHE A 192 -4.65 -15.88 8.37
CA PHE A 192 -4.72 -16.16 6.94
C PHE A 192 -3.64 -17.15 6.48
N ARG A 193 -2.94 -17.84 7.38
CA ARG A 193 -1.82 -18.72 7.05
C ARG A 193 -2.21 -19.89 6.15
N GLU A 194 -3.39 -20.48 6.35
CA GLU A 194 -3.93 -21.54 5.49
C GLU A 194 -4.84 -21.01 4.38
N GLY A 195 -5.10 -19.70 4.39
CA GLY A 195 -6.01 -19.02 3.49
C GLY A 195 -7.48 -19.21 3.87
N LYS A 196 -8.25 -18.18 3.59
CA LYS A 196 -9.72 -18.17 3.76
C LYS A 196 -10.33 -17.08 2.89
N LYS A 197 -11.64 -17.11 2.72
CA LYS A 197 -12.36 -15.99 2.11
C LYS A 197 -12.29 -14.78 3.03
N ILE A 198 -12.29 -13.59 2.45
CA ILE A 198 -12.30 -12.34 3.23
C ILE A 198 -13.52 -12.31 4.16
N ILE A 199 -14.70 -12.66 3.65
CA ILE A 199 -15.94 -12.65 4.44
C ILE A 199 -15.89 -13.59 5.67
N ASP A 200 -15.21 -14.72 5.58
CA ASP A 200 -15.13 -15.67 6.69
C ASP A 200 -14.39 -15.09 7.90
N GLY A 201 -13.40 -14.23 7.64
CA GLY A 201 -12.70 -13.52 8.71
C GLY A 201 -13.49 -12.33 9.26
N LEU A 202 -14.25 -11.64 8.41
CA LEU A 202 -15.04 -10.47 8.82
C LEU A 202 -16.27 -10.87 9.67
N THR A 203 -16.79 -12.06 9.48
CA THR A 203 -17.93 -12.59 10.29
C THR A 203 -17.51 -13.03 11.69
N ALA A 204 -16.21 -13.24 11.93
CA ALA A 204 -15.71 -13.48 13.26
C ALA A 204 -15.79 -12.19 14.09
N TYR A 205 -16.37 -12.24 15.28
CA TYR A 205 -16.39 -11.08 16.16
C TYR A 205 -14.97 -10.70 16.55
N SER A 206 -14.55 -9.48 16.18
CA SER A 206 -13.27 -8.91 16.54
C SER A 206 -13.43 -7.40 16.79
N PRO A 207 -13.09 -6.91 17.97
CA PRO A 207 -13.10 -5.47 18.27
C PRO A 207 -12.23 -4.66 17.29
N GLU A 208 -11.14 -5.24 16.82
CA GLU A 208 -10.20 -4.57 15.90
C GLU A 208 -10.77 -4.44 14.49
N ILE A 209 -11.52 -5.44 14.01
CA ILE A 209 -12.26 -5.34 12.74
C ILE A 209 -13.34 -4.26 12.85
N ILE A 210 -14.02 -4.15 14.00
CA ILE A 210 -15.02 -3.10 14.24
C ILE A 210 -14.37 -1.72 14.20
N LYS A 211 -13.20 -1.53 14.82
CA LYS A 211 -12.43 -0.27 14.78
C LYS A 211 -12.04 0.11 13.35
N ALA A 212 -11.65 -0.87 12.55
CA ALA A 212 -11.37 -0.67 11.12
C ALA A 212 -12.65 -0.57 10.26
N ILE A 213 -13.76 -0.09 10.83
CA ILE A 213 -15.04 0.13 10.15
C ILE A 213 -15.52 -1.15 9.44
N GLY A 214 -15.46 -2.26 10.16
CA GLY A 214 -15.98 -3.57 9.72
C GLY A 214 -15.11 -4.30 8.70
N GLY A 215 -13.85 -3.88 8.48
CA GLY A 215 -12.94 -4.50 7.54
C GLY A 215 -11.55 -4.74 8.10
N TYR A 216 -10.64 -5.17 7.25
CA TYR A 216 -9.22 -5.19 7.57
C TYR A 216 -8.57 -3.86 7.18
N ASP A 217 -7.72 -3.35 8.05
CA ASP A 217 -6.77 -2.25 7.81
C ASP A 217 -5.60 -2.46 8.79
N HIS A 218 -4.87 -3.56 8.58
CA HIS A 218 -3.92 -4.05 9.56
C HIS A 218 -2.58 -4.44 8.96
N CYS A 219 -1.51 -4.19 9.71
CA CYS A 219 -0.14 -4.52 9.36
C CYS A 219 0.18 -5.95 9.78
N PHE A 220 0.45 -6.82 8.82
CA PHE A 220 0.93 -8.19 9.00
C PHE A 220 2.45 -8.25 8.97
N VAL A 221 3.04 -9.03 9.87
CA VAL A 221 4.49 -9.24 9.95
C VAL A 221 4.90 -10.32 8.95
N GLY A 222 5.11 -9.90 7.72
CA GLY A 222 5.41 -10.75 6.58
C GLY A 222 5.47 -9.94 5.30
N ASN A 223 5.88 -10.56 4.23
CA ASN A 223 6.17 -9.91 2.96
C ASN A 223 5.70 -10.72 1.74
N GLU A 224 4.83 -11.68 1.96
CA GLU A 224 4.25 -12.51 0.91
C GLU A 224 2.77 -12.75 1.18
N ALA A 225 1.95 -12.53 0.15
CA ALA A 225 0.53 -12.83 0.16
C ALA A 225 0.08 -13.37 -1.20
N ARG A 226 -1.05 -14.11 -1.19
CA ARG A 226 -1.73 -14.58 -2.39
C ARG A 226 -3.22 -14.32 -2.26
N ALA A 227 -3.83 -13.84 -3.33
CA ALA A 227 -5.28 -13.67 -3.42
C ALA A 227 -5.79 -14.31 -4.71
N THR A 228 -7.00 -14.88 -4.69
CA THR A 228 -7.63 -15.47 -5.88
C THR A 228 -9.07 -14.99 -6.00
N GLY A 229 -9.44 -14.50 -7.17
CA GLY A 229 -10.80 -14.09 -7.52
C GLY A 229 -11.70 -15.34 -7.70
N ASP A 230 -12.84 -15.32 -7.04
CA ASP A 230 -13.78 -16.45 -7.02
C ASP A 230 -14.52 -16.65 -8.35
N VAL A 231 -14.64 -15.60 -9.18
CA VAL A 231 -15.33 -15.66 -10.47
C VAL A 231 -14.35 -15.94 -11.61
N THR A 232 -13.29 -15.13 -11.75
CA THR A 232 -12.33 -15.21 -12.86
C THR A 232 -11.29 -16.29 -12.70
N GLY A 233 -11.00 -16.71 -11.45
CA GLY A 233 -9.89 -17.58 -11.11
C GLY A 233 -8.51 -16.88 -11.13
N ILE A 234 -8.47 -15.60 -11.49
CA ILE A 234 -7.24 -14.82 -11.48
C ILE A 234 -6.64 -14.84 -10.08
N THR A 235 -5.35 -15.14 -10.03
CA THR A 235 -4.58 -15.17 -8.80
C THR A 235 -3.50 -14.11 -8.84
N LEU A 236 -3.46 -13.28 -7.80
CA LEU A 236 -2.38 -12.34 -7.49
C LEU A 236 -1.47 -12.95 -6.44
N THR A 237 -0.17 -12.94 -6.68
CA THR A 237 0.86 -13.20 -5.67
C THR A 237 1.64 -11.91 -5.45
N VAL A 238 1.76 -11.48 -4.20
CA VAL A 238 2.58 -10.32 -3.81
C VAL A 238 3.79 -10.80 -3.07
N LYS A 239 4.98 -10.32 -3.46
CA LYS A 239 6.26 -10.57 -2.79
C LYS A 239 7.06 -9.29 -2.65
N SER A 240 7.81 -9.19 -1.56
CA SER A 240 8.70 -8.07 -1.30
C SER A 240 9.83 -8.49 -0.36
N ASP A 241 10.86 -7.68 -0.23
CA ASP A 241 11.87 -7.76 0.83
C ASP A 241 11.60 -6.75 1.98
N MET A 242 10.44 -6.08 1.95
CA MET A 242 9.99 -5.24 3.06
C MET A 242 9.52 -6.08 4.25
N PRO A 243 9.64 -5.58 5.50
CA PRO A 243 9.37 -6.38 6.71
C PRO A 243 7.90 -6.63 7.00
N ALA A 244 6.99 -5.88 6.40
CA ALA A 244 5.57 -5.93 6.71
C ALA A 244 4.69 -5.72 5.47
N LEU A 245 3.44 -6.15 5.60
CA LEU A 245 2.40 -6.04 4.60
C LEU A 245 1.13 -5.47 5.25
N GLN A 246 0.68 -4.30 4.81
CA GLN A 246 -0.64 -3.81 5.17
C GLN A 246 -1.68 -4.51 4.30
N PHE A 247 -2.69 -5.11 4.93
CA PHE A 247 -3.86 -5.65 4.25
C PHE A 247 -5.06 -4.75 4.54
N TYR A 248 -5.56 -4.10 3.49
CA TYR A 248 -6.71 -3.21 3.56
C TYR A 248 -7.82 -3.71 2.61
N THR A 249 -9.02 -3.86 3.12
CA THR A 249 -10.16 -4.43 2.36
C THR A 249 -11.05 -3.37 1.72
N GLY A 250 -10.59 -2.13 1.57
CA GLY A 250 -11.35 -1.06 0.92
C GLY A 250 -12.65 -0.70 1.63
N ASN A 251 -12.77 -1.01 2.91
CA ASN A 251 -13.98 -0.82 3.70
C ASN A 251 -14.37 0.65 3.91
N GLN A 252 -13.46 1.58 3.66
CA GLN A 252 -13.71 3.02 3.70
C GLN A 252 -13.82 3.65 2.30
N ILE A 253 -13.78 2.87 1.23
CA ILE A 253 -14.13 3.38 -0.11
C ILE A 253 -15.60 3.82 -0.04
N GLY A 254 -15.82 5.11 -0.24
CA GLY A 254 -17.16 5.69 -0.32
C GLY A 254 -17.79 5.42 -1.69
N HIS A 255 -18.82 6.19 -2.05
CA HIS A 255 -19.40 6.14 -3.38
C HIS A 255 -18.49 6.92 -4.35
N VAL A 256 -17.58 6.21 -5.04
CA VAL A 256 -16.54 6.79 -5.90
C VAL A 256 -16.82 6.42 -7.36
N HIS A 257 -16.95 7.41 -8.22
CA HIS A 257 -17.01 7.19 -9.67
C HIS A 257 -15.63 6.80 -10.16
N GLY A 258 -15.52 5.62 -10.74
CA GLY A 258 -14.29 5.02 -11.24
C GLY A 258 -14.31 4.81 -12.75
N LYS A 259 -13.40 3.95 -13.25
CA LYS A 259 -13.20 3.68 -14.66
C LYS A 259 -14.46 3.13 -15.34
N ASN A 260 -14.66 3.53 -16.62
CA ASN A 260 -15.70 2.99 -17.51
C ASN A 260 -17.13 3.11 -16.91
N GLY A 261 -17.38 4.15 -16.12
CA GLY A 261 -18.67 4.39 -15.49
C GLY A 261 -18.97 3.47 -14.29
N ALA A 262 -17.99 2.70 -13.81
CA ALA A 262 -18.14 1.94 -12.57
C ALA A 262 -18.27 2.88 -11.38
N VAL A 263 -18.98 2.41 -10.35
CA VAL A 263 -19.06 3.09 -9.06
C VAL A 263 -18.50 2.16 -8.01
N TYR A 264 -17.40 2.57 -7.37
CA TYR A 264 -16.77 1.79 -6.32
C TYR A 264 -17.36 2.12 -4.96
N ASN A 265 -17.62 1.10 -4.18
CA ASN A 265 -18.16 1.17 -2.82
C ASN A 265 -17.25 0.39 -1.86
N SER A 266 -17.62 0.37 -0.59
CA SER A 266 -16.91 -0.43 0.41
C SER A 266 -16.78 -1.90 -0.05
N PHE A 267 -15.58 -2.45 0.09
CA PHE A 267 -15.22 -3.81 -0.29
C PHE A 267 -15.21 -4.11 -1.81
N ASP A 268 -15.17 -3.11 -2.66
CA ASP A 268 -15.04 -3.32 -4.11
C ASP A 268 -13.57 -3.52 -4.55
N GLY A 269 -12.62 -3.29 -3.65
CA GLY A 269 -11.20 -3.55 -3.88
C GLY A 269 -10.43 -3.76 -2.58
N PHE A 270 -9.29 -4.44 -2.65
CA PHE A 270 -8.37 -4.60 -1.52
C PHE A 270 -6.96 -4.13 -1.91
N ALA A 271 -6.20 -3.65 -0.92
CA ALA A 271 -4.78 -3.31 -1.09
C ALA A 271 -3.89 -4.26 -0.29
N LEU A 272 -2.71 -4.56 -0.84
CA LEU A 272 -1.62 -5.30 -0.22
C LEU A 272 -0.35 -4.45 -0.35
N GLU A 273 -0.06 -3.69 0.70
CA GLU A 273 0.99 -2.68 0.69
C GLU A 273 2.22 -3.21 1.44
N CYS A 274 3.28 -3.57 0.71
CA CYS A 274 4.55 -3.95 1.33
C CYS A 274 5.29 -2.70 1.80
N GLN A 275 5.59 -2.61 3.11
CA GLN A 275 6.07 -1.37 3.73
C GLN A 275 6.86 -1.63 5.02
N GLN A 276 7.40 -0.56 5.61
CA GLN A 276 7.83 -0.57 7.01
C GLN A 276 6.60 -0.65 7.94
N TYR A 277 6.82 -0.99 9.20
CA TYR A 277 5.72 -0.96 10.18
C TYR A 277 5.18 0.46 10.31
N PRO A 278 3.84 0.65 10.35
CA PRO A 278 3.25 1.95 10.63
C PRO A 278 3.79 2.50 11.95
N ASN A 279 4.07 3.81 12.00
CA ASN A 279 4.57 4.52 13.17
C ASN A 279 5.92 4.00 13.75
N ALA A 280 6.70 3.22 12.99
CA ALA A 280 7.95 2.62 13.51
C ALA A 280 8.96 3.67 14.00
N ILE A 281 8.95 4.88 13.43
CA ILE A 281 9.84 5.97 13.88
C ILE A 281 9.60 6.38 15.35
N ASN A 282 8.39 6.18 15.87
CA ASN A 282 8.01 6.50 17.25
C ASN A 282 7.94 5.26 18.16
N GLU A 283 8.12 4.06 17.62
CA GLU A 283 7.96 2.80 18.35
C GLU A 283 9.27 1.99 18.33
N GLN A 284 10.04 2.09 19.40
CA GLN A 284 11.37 1.49 19.50
C GLN A 284 11.40 -0.04 19.41
N SER A 285 10.27 -0.71 19.67
CA SER A 285 10.18 -2.17 19.58
C SER A 285 9.92 -2.67 18.15
N PHE A 286 9.62 -1.75 17.20
CA PHE A 286 9.49 -2.06 15.79
C PHE A 286 10.86 -2.01 15.08
N PRO A 287 11.01 -2.65 13.93
CA PRO A 287 12.21 -2.53 13.10
C PRO A 287 12.54 -1.07 12.76
N ASP A 288 13.83 -0.76 12.72
CA ASP A 288 14.29 0.60 12.36
C ASP A 288 13.90 0.95 10.92
N CYS A 289 13.21 2.07 10.76
CA CYS A 289 12.78 2.62 9.48
C CYS A 289 13.62 3.82 9.02
N VAL A 290 14.69 4.16 9.76
CA VAL A 290 15.56 5.29 9.43
C VAL A 290 16.60 4.89 8.40
N ILE A 291 16.70 5.65 7.32
CA ILE A 291 17.85 5.60 6.42
C ILE A 291 18.92 6.59 6.88
N LYS A 292 20.17 6.18 6.84
CA LYS A 292 21.30 7.02 7.22
C LYS A 292 21.74 7.92 6.06
N ALA A 293 22.18 9.13 6.41
CA ALA A 293 22.65 10.12 5.47
C ALA A 293 23.65 9.54 4.47
N GLY A 294 23.41 9.71 3.18
CA GLY A 294 24.24 9.25 2.08
C GLY A 294 24.23 7.73 1.84
N GLN A 295 23.49 6.94 2.62
CA GLN A 295 23.39 5.50 2.42
C GLN A 295 22.23 5.15 1.47
N PRO A 296 22.50 4.58 0.29
CA PRO A 296 21.44 4.13 -0.60
C PRO A 296 20.72 2.92 -0.01
N LYS A 297 19.43 2.85 -0.25
CA LYS A 297 18.57 1.70 0.04
C LYS A 297 17.87 1.26 -1.23
N SER A 298 17.61 -0.03 -1.30
CA SER A 298 16.84 -0.64 -2.39
C SER A 298 15.96 -1.73 -1.84
N TYR A 299 14.76 -1.86 -2.40
CA TYR A 299 13.87 -3.00 -2.20
C TYR A 299 12.91 -3.10 -3.39
N PHE A 300 12.13 -4.18 -3.43
CA PHE A 300 11.16 -4.41 -4.50
C PHE A 300 9.78 -4.79 -3.96
N ILE A 301 8.78 -4.56 -4.80
CA ILE A 301 7.44 -5.15 -4.70
C ILE A 301 7.16 -5.84 -6.03
N GLU A 302 6.81 -7.13 -5.98
CA GLU A 302 6.42 -7.93 -7.14
C GLU A 302 4.96 -8.33 -7.04
N TYR A 303 4.21 -8.06 -8.09
CA TYR A 303 2.84 -8.53 -8.32
C TYR A 303 2.86 -9.57 -9.44
N GLY A 304 2.74 -10.85 -9.09
CA GLY A 304 2.65 -11.95 -10.04
C GLY A 304 1.20 -12.33 -10.31
N PHE A 305 0.83 -12.43 -11.58
CA PHE A 305 -0.52 -12.79 -11.99
C PHE A 305 -0.54 -14.14 -12.70
N SER A 306 -1.55 -14.96 -12.41
CA SER A 306 -1.82 -16.24 -13.08
C SER A 306 -3.31 -16.56 -13.02
N CYS A 307 -3.74 -17.52 -13.86
CA CYS A 307 -5.10 -18.07 -13.85
C CYS A 307 -5.07 -19.59 -13.97
#